data_513a54a3e9ba0824735b70f324301b8b
#
_entry.id   513a54a3e9ba0824735b70f324301b8b
#
_cell.length_a   1.000
_cell.length_b   1.000
_cell.length_c   1.000
_cell.angle_alpha   90.00
_cell.angle_beta   90.00
_cell.angle_gamma   90.00
#
_symmetry.space_group_name_H-M   'P 1'
#
loop_
_entity.id
_entity.type
_entity.pdbx_description
1 polymer ?
#
loop_
_entity_poly.entity_id
_entity_poly.type
_entity_poly.pdbx_seq_one_letter_code
_entity_poly.pdbx_strand_id
1 'polypeptide(L)'
;MEERQVHVVEIRAPVADVWAEITKLRQIQKPMYGTVLDTDFKPGSRMIYRSEDGKRVFILGEIREFVPPKRFVHTFRFTNFAESPTLVEWDLQEVGGVTRVTVTHSKFVDQKKTADSVRTSWVGILKNIKSVVETGNVPFKTRLVLRLMSAFMYMAPKGTLRANVPELKETR
;
A
#
# COMPACT_ATOMS: atom_id res chain seq x y z
N MET A 1 -15.76 11.36 -16.93
CA MET A 1 -14.91 10.17 -17.16
C MET A 1 -14.25 9.84 -15.85
N GLU A 2 -14.47 8.64 -15.32
CA GLU A 2 -13.86 8.22 -14.06
C GLU A 2 -12.34 8.09 -14.28
N GLU A 3 -11.55 8.93 -13.60
CA GLU A 3 -10.10 8.88 -13.70
C GLU A 3 -9.60 7.58 -13.09
N ARG A 4 -8.75 6.85 -13.79
CA ARG A 4 -8.05 5.69 -13.24
C ARG A 4 -6.57 5.77 -13.59
N GLN A 5 -5.74 5.31 -12.68
CA GLN A 5 -4.29 5.21 -12.86
C GLN A 5 -3.91 3.74 -12.92
N VAL A 6 -3.16 3.36 -13.95
CA VAL A 6 -2.68 1.99 -14.15
C VAL A 6 -1.16 2.01 -14.15
N HIS A 7 -0.57 1.20 -13.28
CA HIS A 7 0.88 1.08 -13.12
C HIS A 7 1.28 -0.39 -13.28
N VAL A 8 2.31 -0.65 -14.06
CA VAL A 8 2.76 -2.01 -14.37
C VAL A 8 4.25 -2.13 -14.09
N VAL A 9 4.66 -3.27 -13.51
CA VAL A 9 6.06 -3.66 -13.37
C VAL A 9 6.22 -5.14 -13.68
N GLU A 10 7.35 -5.51 -14.28
CA GLU A 10 7.77 -6.89 -14.45
C GLU A 10 8.89 -7.21 -13.47
N ILE A 11 8.72 -8.30 -12.71
CA ILE A 11 9.61 -8.74 -11.63
C ILE A 11 10.12 -10.15 -12.01
N ARG A 12 11.43 -10.33 -12.01
CA ARG A 12 12.08 -11.63 -12.31
C ARG A 12 12.04 -12.51 -11.07
N ALA A 13 10.86 -13.02 -10.76
CA ALA A 13 10.62 -13.91 -9.64
C ALA A 13 9.29 -14.64 -9.83
N PRO A 14 9.10 -15.81 -9.18
CA PRO A 14 7.83 -16.49 -9.12
C PRO A 14 6.74 -15.62 -8.50
N VAL A 15 5.51 -15.79 -8.95
CA VAL A 15 4.35 -15.02 -8.44
C VAL A 15 4.16 -15.18 -6.94
N ALA A 16 4.49 -16.34 -6.39
CA ALA A 16 4.41 -16.61 -4.95
C ALA A 16 5.31 -15.68 -4.12
N ASP A 17 6.54 -15.42 -4.57
CA ASP A 17 7.49 -14.57 -3.87
C ASP A 17 7.05 -13.09 -3.92
N VAL A 18 6.57 -12.65 -5.08
CA VAL A 18 6.01 -11.29 -5.25
C VAL A 18 4.77 -11.11 -4.38
N TRP A 19 3.87 -12.11 -4.38
CA TRP A 19 2.67 -12.11 -3.56
C TRP A 19 2.99 -12.03 -2.06
N ALA A 20 3.95 -12.84 -1.61
CA ALA A 20 4.38 -12.86 -0.21
C ALA A 20 4.91 -11.48 0.24
N GLU A 21 5.63 -10.75 -0.63
CA GLU A 21 6.10 -9.40 -0.28
C GLU A 21 4.97 -8.38 -0.22
N ILE A 22 4.01 -8.42 -1.15
CA ILE A 22 2.87 -7.50 -1.18
C ILE A 22 1.93 -7.72 0.01
N THR A 23 1.71 -8.98 0.40
CA THR A 23 0.74 -9.38 1.43
C THR A 23 1.37 -9.67 2.81
N LYS A 24 2.61 -9.27 3.02
CA LYS A 24 3.34 -9.43 4.27
C LYS A 24 2.61 -8.75 5.43
N LEU A 25 2.14 -9.55 6.40
CA LEU A 25 1.37 -9.06 7.55
C LEU A 25 2.24 -8.76 8.76
N ARG A 26 1.90 -7.70 9.48
CA ARG A 26 2.44 -7.35 10.82
C ARG A 26 3.97 -7.25 10.86
N GLN A 27 4.56 -6.98 9.72
CA GLN A 27 6.00 -6.77 9.53
C GLN A 27 6.22 -5.47 8.76
N ILE A 28 7.37 -4.86 8.94
CA ILE A 28 7.75 -3.66 8.20
C ILE A 28 7.88 -4.01 6.71
N GLN A 29 7.08 -3.34 5.89
CA GLN A 29 7.18 -3.41 4.43
C GLN A 29 8.02 -2.24 3.92
N LYS A 30 9.32 -2.46 3.74
CA LYS A 30 10.23 -1.44 3.19
C LYS A 30 9.78 -0.89 1.83
N PRO A 31 9.23 -1.70 0.89
CA PRO A 31 8.67 -1.20 -0.36
C PRO A 31 7.51 -0.22 -0.18
N MET A 32 6.72 -0.39 0.86
CA MET A 32 5.58 0.44 1.23
C MET A 32 5.98 1.54 2.23
N TYR A 33 7.15 2.11 2.04
CA TYR A 33 7.71 3.19 2.85
C TYR A 33 7.81 2.89 4.36
N GLY A 34 8.07 1.61 4.71
CA GLY A 34 8.27 1.21 6.10
C GLY A 34 7.00 1.08 6.92
N THR A 35 5.85 1.02 6.26
CA THR A 35 4.57 0.79 6.94
C THR A 35 4.37 -0.69 7.27
N VAL A 36 3.44 -0.96 8.16
CA VAL A 36 3.00 -2.31 8.55
C VAL A 36 1.56 -2.51 8.13
N LEU A 37 1.29 -3.60 7.42
CA LEU A 37 -0.04 -4.00 7.00
C LEU A 37 -0.73 -4.85 8.09
N ASP A 38 -1.92 -4.44 8.49
CA ASP A 38 -2.81 -5.22 9.35
C ASP A 38 -4.17 -5.43 8.66
N THR A 39 -4.55 -6.68 8.50
CA THR A 39 -5.84 -7.13 7.96
C THR A 39 -6.01 -8.62 8.20
N ASP A 40 -7.21 -9.16 7.98
CA ASP A 40 -7.49 -10.61 7.99
C ASP A 40 -7.61 -11.19 6.58
N PHE A 41 -7.43 -10.36 5.53
CA PHE A 41 -7.61 -10.73 4.11
C PHE A 41 -8.96 -11.35 3.75
N LYS A 42 -9.98 -11.18 4.58
CA LYS A 42 -11.34 -11.63 4.29
C LYS A 42 -12.13 -10.49 3.64
N PRO A 43 -12.95 -10.74 2.62
CA PRO A 43 -13.86 -9.73 2.11
C PRO A 43 -14.70 -9.11 3.24
N GLY A 44 -14.75 -7.78 3.27
CA GLY A 44 -15.39 -6.99 4.34
C GLY A 44 -14.48 -6.72 5.55
N SER A 45 -13.31 -7.36 5.67
CA SER A 45 -12.40 -7.05 6.78
C SER A 45 -11.70 -5.71 6.58
N ARG A 46 -11.44 -5.04 7.71
CA ARG A 46 -10.66 -3.80 7.74
C ARG A 46 -9.22 -4.05 7.32
N MET A 47 -8.65 -3.11 6.58
CA MET A 47 -7.25 -3.07 6.21
C MET A 47 -6.64 -1.74 6.65
N ILE A 48 -5.49 -1.78 7.32
CA ILE A 48 -4.75 -0.57 7.68
C ILE A 48 -3.27 -0.70 7.33
N TYR A 49 -2.70 0.41 6.86
CA TYR A 49 -1.25 0.60 6.85
C TYR A 49 -0.87 1.58 7.96
N ARG A 50 -0.07 1.14 8.90
CA ARG A 50 0.30 1.88 10.10
C ARG A 50 1.81 2.04 10.28
N SER A 51 2.22 2.90 11.22
CA SER A 51 3.59 2.93 11.73
C SER A 51 3.92 1.64 12.51
N GLU A 52 5.20 1.34 12.65
CA GLU A 52 5.69 0.18 13.38
C GLU A 52 5.15 0.15 14.82
N ASP A 53 5.21 1.29 15.51
CA ASP A 53 4.74 1.46 16.89
C ASP A 53 3.20 1.49 17.04
N GLY A 54 2.46 1.44 15.92
CA GLY A 54 1.00 1.46 15.87
C GLY A 54 0.33 2.78 16.22
N LYS A 55 1.09 3.84 16.55
CA LYS A 55 0.54 5.13 16.98
C LYS A 55 -0.07 5.92 15.82
N ARG A 56 0.37 5.65 14.59
CA ARG A 56 -0.13 6.31 13.38
C ARG A 56 -0.71 5.30 12.41
N VAL A 57 -1.79 5.71 11.76
CA VAL A 57 -2.41 4.99 10.64
C VAL A 57 -2.43 5.92 9.45
N PHE A 58 -1.83 5.49 8.35
CA PHE A 58 -1.68 6.31 7.14
C PHE A 58 -2.77 6.02 6.13
N ILE A 59 -3.14 4.75 6.00
CA ILE A 59 -4.15 4.28 5.05
C ILE A 59 -5.15 3.41 5.80
N LEU A 60 -6.43 3.67 5.52
CA LEU A 60 -7.57 2.88 5.96
C LEU A 60 -8.29 2.36 4.73
N GLY A 61 -8.67 1.09 4.76
CA GLY A 61 -9.40 0.43 3.68
C GLY A 61 -10.20 -0.76 4.19
N GLU A 62 -10.83 -1.43 3.24
CA GLU A 62 -11.59 -2.65 3.42
C GLU A 62 -11.25 -3.63 2.28
N ILE A 63 -11.05 -4.89 2.62
CA ILE A 63 -10.82 -5.95 1.64
C ILE A 63 -12.11 -6.17 0.84
N ARG A 64 -12.01 -6.15 -0.48
CA ARG A 64 -13.12 -6.43 -1.40
C ARG A 64 -12.99 -7.81 -2.03
N GLU A 65 -11.76 -8.17 -2.40
CA GLU A 65 -11.46 -9.44 -3.02
C GLU A 65 -10.04 -9.90 -2.63
N PHE A 66 -9.87 -11.19 -2.38
CA PHE A 66 -8.56 -11.76 -2.08
C PHE A 66 -8.45 -13.16 -2.67
N VAL A 67 -7.73 -13.30 -3.77
CA VAL A 67 -7.52 -14.55 -4.53
C VAL A 67 -6.02 -14.80 -4.69
N PRO A 68 -5.37 -15.42 -3.70
CA PRO A 68 -3.94 -15.74 -3.78
C PRO A 68 -3.62 -16.72 -4.93
N PRO A 69 -2.47 -16.55 -5.59
CA PRO A 69 -1.57 -15.41 -5.58
C PRO A 69 -1.83 -14.42 -6.73
N LYS A 70 -3.09 -14.28 -7.18
CA LYS A 70 -3.45 -13.64 -8.44
C LYS A 70 -4.04 -12.25 -8.30
N ARG A 71 -4.92 -12.06 -7.31
CA ARG A 71 -5.74 -10.84 -7.24
C ARG A 71 -5.99 -10.41 -5.80
N PHE A 72 -5.85 -9.10 -5.55
CA PHE A 72 -6.12 -8.44 -4.29
C PHE A 72 -6.78 -7.10 -4.55
N VAL A 73 -8.00 -6.91 -4.05
CA VAL A 73 -8.78 -5.69 -4.21
C VAL A 73 -9.16 -5.13 -2.85
N HIS A 74 -8.94 -3.84 -2.67
CA HIS A 74 -9.29 -3.16 -1.42
C HIS A 74 -9.67 -1.71 -1.67
N THR A 75 -10.48 -1.13 -0.79
CA THR A 75 -10.66 0.31 -0.75
C THR A 75 -9.43 0.99 -0.15
N PHE A 76 -9.25 2.27 -0.45
CA PHE A 76 -8.08 3.03 -0.06
C PHE A 76 -8.45 4.46 0.31
N ARG A 77 -8.07 4.91 1.50
CA ARG A 77 -8.21 6.30 1.93
C ARG A 77 -7.01 6.72 2.78
N PHE A 78 -6.40 7.83 2.45
CA PHE A 78 -5.45 8.48 3.35
C PHE A 78 -6.18 9.07 4.56
N THR A 79 -5.70 8.79 5.77
CA THR A 79 -6.34 9.24 7.01
C THR A 79 -6.20 10.75 7.26
N ASN A 80 -5.21 11.38 6.63
CA ASN A 80 -4.95 12.82 6.73
C ASN A 80 -5.70 13.65 5.67
N PHE A 81 -6.43 13.01 4.75
CA PHE A 81 -7.29 13.69 3.79
C PHE A 81 -8.76 13.47 4.14
N ALA A 82 -9.56 14.53 4.06
CA ALA A 82 -11.01 14.45 4.21
C ALA A 82 -11.65 14.08 2.84
N GLU A 83 -11.28 12.91 2.32
CA GLU A 83 -11.72 12.40 1.03
C GLU A 83 -12.37 11.03 1.18
N SER A 84 -13.31 10.70 0.31
CA SER A 84 -13.95 9.38 0.27
C SER A 84 -12.97 8.29 -0.16
N PRO A 85 -13.22 7.01 0.20
CA PRO A 85 -12.37 5.91 -0.24
C PRO A 85 -12.37 5.75 -1.76
N THR A 86 -11.21 5.46 -2.30
CA THR A 86 -10.94 5.03 -3.68
C THR A 86 -10.83 3.51 -3.75
N LEU A 87 -10.53 2.93 -4.91
CA LEU A 87 -10.38 1.48 -5.10
C LEU A 87 -8.99 1.17 -5.66
N VAL A 88 -8.32 0.20 -5.05
CA VAL A 88 -7.03 -0.34 -5.51
C VAL A 88 -7.20 -1.82 -5.84
N GLU A 89 -6.72 -2.19 -7.02
CA GLU A 89 -6.73 -3.56 -7.53
C GLU A 89 -5.29 -3.96 -7.87
N TRP A 90 -4.87 -5.09 -7.33
CA TRP A 90 -3.60 -5.73 -7.65
C TRP A 90 -3.88 -6.98 -8.46
N ASP A 91 -3.33 -7.06 -9.65
CA ASP A 91 -3.40 -8.24 -10.52
C ASP A 91 -1.98 -8.73 -10.81
N LEU A 92 -1.72 -10.01 -10.53
CA LEU A 92 -0.44 -10.67 -10.72
C LEU A 92 -0.57 -11.81 -11.72
N GLN A 93 0.32 -11.83 -12.70
CA GLN A 93 0.37 -12.86 -13.73
C GLN A 93 1.81 -13.28 -13.96
N GLU A 94 2.09 -14.58 -13.82
CA GLU A 94 3.41 -15.14 -14.11
C GLU A 94 3.46 -15.75 -15.51
N VAL A 95 4.54 -15.43 -16.24
CA VAL A 95 4.86 -16.04 -17.53
C VAL A 95 6.36 -16.25 -17.59
N GLY A 96 6.80 -17.50 -17.72
CA GLY A 96 8.21 -17.85 -17.90
C GLY A 96 9.16 -17.39 -16.76
N GLY A 97 8.70 -17.46 -15.50
CA GLY A 97 9.49 -17.05 -14.33
C GLY A 97 9.57 -15.53 -14.12
N VAL A 98 8.78 -14.76 -14.87
CA VAL A 98 8.62 -13.33 -14.68
C VAL A 98 7.19 -13.04 -14.25
N THR A 99 7.02 -12.34 -13.15
CA THR A 99 5.71 -11.90 -12.67
C THR A 99 5.43 -10.47 -13.14
N ARG A 100 4.37 -10.29 -13.90
CA ARG A 100 3.79 -8.98 -14.19
C ARG A 100 2.83 -8.60 -13.08
N VAL A 101 3.09 -7.46 -12.44
CA VAL A 101 2.22 -6.85 -11.44
C VAL A 101 1.56 -5.64 -12.06
N THR A 102 0.24 -5.61 -12.06
CA THR A 102 -0.58 -4.46 -12.47
C THR A 102 -1.31 -3.91 -11.25
N VAL A 103 -1.12 -2.64 -10.97
CA VAL A 103 -1.90 -1.90 -9.97
C VAL A 103 -2.82 -0.95 -10.69
N THR A 104 -4.12 -1.11 -10.50
CA THR A 104 -5.14 -0.17 -10.95
C THR A 104 -5.69 0.58 -9.75
N HIS A 105 -5.54 1.90 -9.73
CA HIS A 105 -6.15 2.76 -8.71
C HIS A 105 -7.24 3.59 -9.38
N SER A 106 -8.46 3.50 -8.92
CA SER A 106 -9.65 4.03 -9.56
C SER A 106 -10.63 4.65 -8.56
N LYS A 107 -11.77 5.13 -9.06
CA LYS A 107 -12.83 5.80 -8.29
C LYS A 107 -12.41 7.14 -7.68
N PHE A 108 -11.63 7.91 -8.43
CA PHE A 108 -11.27 9.29 -8.08
C PHE A 108 -12.37 10.27 -8.56
N VAL A 109 -13.50 10.35 -7.88
CA VAL A 109 -14.58 11.28 -8.26
C VAL A 109 -14.23 12.70 -7.80
N ASP A 110 -13.97 12.89 -6.49
CA ASP A 110 -13.59 14.18 -5.88
C ASP A 110 -12.30 14.06 -5.05
N GLN A 111 -11.50 13.02 -5.28
CA GLN A 111 -10.31 12.67 -4.51
C GLN A 111 -9.03 13.18 -5.16
N LYS A 112 -8.99 14.49 -5.49
CA LYS A 112 -7.84 15.09 -6.19
C LYS A 112 -6.53 14.96 -5.43
N LYS A 113 -6.54 15.16 -4.11
CA LYS A 113 -5.32 15.05 -3.27
C LYS A 113 -4.79 13.62 -3.26
N THR A 114 -5.70 12.64 -3.15
CA THR A 114 -5.35 11.22 -3.25
C THR A 114 -4.79 10.92 -4.64
N ALA A 115 -5.48 11.30 -5.72
CA ALA A 115 -5.05 11.04 -7.08
C ALA A 115 -3.65 11.61 -7.38
N ASP A 116 -3.39 12.85 -6.98
CA ASP A 116 -2.07 13.49 -7.16
C ASP A 116 -0.98 12.80 -6.33
N SER A 117 -1.28 12.43 -5.08
CA SER A 117 -0.33 11.78 -4.17
C SER A 117 0.06 10.37 -4.63
N VAL A 118 -0.89 9.57 -5.13
CA VAL A 118 -0.62 8.18 -5.51
C VAL A 118 0.05 8.04 -6.87
N ARG A 119 -0.07 9.03 -7.76
CA ARG A 119 0.50 9.00 -9.11
C ARG A 119 2.00 8.69 -9.14
N THR A 120 2.75 9.36 -8.29
CA THR A 120 4.20 9.14 -8.15
C THR A 120 4.54 8.05 -7.14
N SER A 121 3.70 7.88 -6.11
CA SER A 121 3.93 6.88 -5.07
C SER A 121 3.89 5.45 -5.63
N TRP A 122 2.94 5.12 -6.51
CA TRP A 122 2.86 3.79 -7.11
C TRP A 122 4.10 3.42 -7.91
N VAL A 123 4.64 4.37 -8.69
CA VAL A 123 5.90 4.14 -9.43
C VAL A 123 7.04 3.78 -8.47
N GLY A 124 7.16 4.50 -7.36
CA GLY A 124 8.16 4.24 -6.32
C GLY A 124 7.95 2.89 -5.63
N ILE A 125 6.71 2.59 -5.22
CA ILE A 125 6.35 1.34 -4.54
C ILE A 125 6.66 0.13 -5.44
N LEU A 126 6.21 0.12 -6.68
CA LEU A 126 6.44 -0.99 -7.60
C LEU A 126 7.93 -1.20 -7.89
N LYS A 127 8.71 -0.12 -8.04
CA LYS A 127 10.17 -0.20 -8.16
C LYS A 127 10.82 -0.78 -6.91
N ASN A 128 10.33 -0.41 -5.73
CA ASN A 128 10.83 -0.92 -4.46
C ASN A 128 10.50 -2.42 -4.29
N ILE A 129 9.28 -2.85 -4.62
CA ILE A 129 8.86 -4.26 -4.59
C ILE A 129 9.77 -5.08 -5.51
N LYS A 130 9.94 -4.64 -6.77
CA LYS A 130 10.86 -5.28 -7.72
C LYS A 130 12.26 -5.43 -7.14
N SER A 131 12.81 -4.36 -6.58
CA SER A 131 14.16 -4.38 -6.00
C SER A 131 14.27 -5.34 -4.82
N VAL A 132 13.31 -5.34 -3.91
CA VAL A 132 13.31 -6.23 -2.74
C VAL A 132 13.20 -7.69 -3.16
N VAL A 133 12.29 -8.01 -4.06
CA VAL A 133 12.07 -9.39 -4.50
C VAL A 133 13.27 -9.92 -5.31
N GLU A 134 13.84 -9.10 -6.20
CA GLU A 134 14.98 -9.52 -7.03
C GLU A 134 16.33 -9.49 -6.31
N THR A 135 16.52 -8.64 -5.29
CA THR A 135 17.85 -8.39 -4.67
C THR A 135 17.87 -8.47 -3.13
N GLY A 136 16.73 -8.68 -2.51
CA GLY A 136 16.57 -8.63 -1.04
C GLY A 136 16.59 -7.23 -0.42
N ASN A 137 16.79 -6.17 -1.20
CA ASN A 137 16.95 -4.80 -0.69
C ASN A 137 16.17 -3.77 -1.49
N VAL A 138 15.69 -2.72 -0.80
CA VAL A 138 15.18 -1.52 -1.50
C VAL A 138 16.35 -0.71 -2.07
N PRO A 139 16.13 0.10 -3.13
CA PRO A 139 17.14 0.98 -3.70
C PRO A 139 17.77 1.91 -2.66
N PHE A 140 19.03 2.28 -2.87
CA PHE A 140 19.77 3.16 -1.93
C PHE A 140 19.02 4.47 -1.61
N LYS A 141 18.44 5.11 -2.63
CA LYS A 141 17.62 6.33 -2.43
C LYS A 141 16.44 6.09 -1.49
N THR A 142 15.76 4.96 -1.64
CA THR A 142 14.65 4.57 -0.76
C THR A 142 15.13 4.34 0.66
N ARG A 143 16.30 3.71 0.86
CA ARG A 143 16.89 3.53 2.21
C ARG A 143 17.14 4.86 2.91
N LEU A 144 17.66 5.86 2.17
CA LEU A 144 17.87 7.20 2.71
C LEU A 144 16.53 7.86 3.09
N VAL A 145 15.52 7.78 2.20
CA VAL A 145 14.18 8.30 2.48
C VAL A 145 13.58 7.65 3.74
N LEU A 146 13.67 6.32 3.87
CA LEU A 146 13.16 5.61 5.05
C LEU A 146 13.83 6.07 6.36
N ARG A 147 15.15 6.30 6.34
CA ARG A 147 15.87 6.85 7.50
C ARG A 147 15.38 8.25 7.87
N LEU A 148 15.19 9.12 6.88
CA LEU A 148 14.67 10.48 7.12
C LEU A 148 13.22 10.43 7.61
N MET A 149 12.38 9.59 7.01
CA MET A 149 10.98 9.43 7.44
C MET A 149 10.88 8.95 8.89
N SER A 150 11.69 7.98 9.29
CA SER A 150 11.69 7.50 10.68
C SER A 150 12.14 8.57 11.66
N ALA A 151 13.17 9.37 11.31
CA ALA A 151 13.67 10.47 12.14
C ALA A 151 12.65 11.62 12.28
N PHE A 152 11.83 11.86 11.25
CA PHE A 152 10.83 12.94 11.21
C PHE A 152 9.38 12.47 11.36
N MET A 153 9.16 11.23 11.80
CA MET A 153 7.82 10.67 11.96
C MET A 153 6.92 11.51 12.90
N TYR A 154 7.50 12.18 13.88
CA TYR A 154 6.76 13.07 14.79
C TYR A 154 6.15 14.30 14.08
N MET A 155 6.70 14.70 12.91
CA MET A 155 6.18 15.82 12.10
C MET A 155 5.04 15.39 11.16
N ALA A 156 4.71 14.10 11.07
CA ALA A 156 3.64 13.63 10.23
C ALA A 156 2.29 14.26 10.65
N PRO A 157 1.37 14.50 9.71
CA PRO A 157 0.10 15.18 9.96
C PRO A 157 -0.67 14.58 11.14
N LYS A 158 -1.29 15.42 11.98
CA LYS A 158 -2.07 14.97 13.15
C LYS A 158 -3.23 14.04 12.78
N GLY A 159 -3.78 14.16 11.56
CA GLY A 159 -4.82 13.25 11.04
C GLY A 159 -4.38 11.79 10.98
N THR A 160 -3.06 11.51 10.89
CA THR A 160 -2.53 10.14 10.90
C THR A 160 -2.45 9.52 12.30
N LEU A 161 -2.61 10.31 13.38
CA LEU A 161 -2.63 9.74 14.73
C LEU A 161 -3.82 8.79 14.87
N ARG A 162 -3.57 7.57 15.35
CA ARG A 162 -4.60 6.54 15.52
C ARG A 162 -5.81 7.06 16.33
N ALA A 163 -5.54 7.85 17.37
CA ALA A 163 -6.58 8.47 18.18
C ALA A 163 -7.47 9.48 17.42
N ASN A 164 -7.01 9.97 16.27
CA ASN A 164 -7.73 10.93 15.43
C ASN A 164 -8.44 10.28 14.24
N VAL A 165 -8.34 8.97 14.08
CA VAL A 165 -9.05 8.21 13.04
C VAL A 165 -10.35 7.69 13.62
N PRO A 166 -11.52 8.28 13.25
CA PRO A 166 -12.80 7.99 13.90
C PRO A 166 -13.17 6.51 13.86
N GLU A 167 -12.94 5.86 12.73
CA GLU A 167 -13.29 4.45 12.49
C GLU A 167 -12.48 3.46 13.35
N LEU A 168 -11.43 3.94 14.01
CA LEU A 168 -10.58 3.14 14.89
C LEU A 168 -10.83 3.42 16.38
N LYS A 169 -11.74 4.35 16.70
CA LYS A 169 -12.12 4.69 18.08
C LYS A 169 -13.15 3.72 18.67
N GLU A 170 -13.87 2.99 17.83
CA GLU A 170 -14.91 2.06 18.25
C GLU A 170 -14.39 0.62 18.23
N THR A 171 -13.79 0.21 19.32
CA THR A 171 -13.83 -1.18 19.79
C THR A 171 -13.39 -1.17 21.27
N ARG A 172 -14.34 -0.83 22.12
CA ARG A 172 -14.31 -1.23 23.54
C ARG A 172 -15.32 -2.33 23.76
#